data_f8645ee42f9e95571d7a756058a43ec6
#
_entry.id   f8645ee42f9e95571d7a756058a43ec6
#
_cell.length_a   1.000
_cell.length_b   1.000
_cell.length_c   1.000
_cell.angle_alpha   90.00
_cell.angle_beta   90.00
_cell.angle_gamma   90.00
#
_symmetry.space_group_name_H-M   'P 1'
#
loop_
_entity.id
_entity.type
_entity.pdbx_description
1 polymer ?
#
loop_
_entity_poly.entity_id
_entity_poly.type
_entity_poly.pdbx_seq_one_letter_code
_entity_poly.pdbx_strand_id
1 'polypeptide(L)'
;TSKKRGYFFSYPLQYRGTVLGVIVVKIDLNDIETDWNDPLTDILVTDDDGVVFISTRSDWKFRTLEPLVQEDLQRIVSSLRYGDQALRSLPVVERKPFGSHHLITLLEGERIDNTALDGVEPQRYLQQLRRVPEAGFNVSILASLKPVEKRVLNNLMLVGFIYGSTVLL
;
A
#
# COMPACT_ATOMS: atom_id res chain seq x y z
N THR A 1 11.80 -21.47 15.72
CA THR A 1 10.93 -20.59 14.92
C THR A 1 11.79 -19.75 13.99
N SER A 2 11.68 -19.97 12.68
CA SER A 2 12.36 -19.11 11.69
C SER A 2 11.75 -17.72 11.83
N LYS A 3 12.50 -16.72 12.20
CA LYS A 3 12.05 -15.31 12.27
C LYS A 3 11.70 -14.70 10.90
N LYS A 4 11.47 -15.54 9.88
CA LYS A 4 11.11 -15.09 8.52
C LYS A 4 9.61 -14.94 8.39
N ARG A 5 9.17 -13.84 7.81
CA ARG A 5 7.78 -13.59 7.43
C ARG A 5 7.34 -14.63 6.40
N GLY A 6 6.11 -15.08 6.48
CA GLY A 6 5.55 -16.01 5.53
C GLY A 6 4.04 -15.98 5.56
N TYR A 7 3.45 -16.22 4.41
CA TYR A 7 2.01 -16.46 4.30
C TYR A 7 1.75 -17.97 4.32
N PHE A 8 0.77 -18.38 5.13
CA PHE A 8 0.50 -19.80 5.35
C PHE A 8 -0.86 -20.16 4.76
N PHE A 9 -0.87 -21.13 3.87
CA PHE A 9 -2.09 -21.79 3.42
C PHE A 9 -2.23 -23.12 4.14
N SER A 10 -3.40 -23.39 4.67
CA SER A 10 -3.70 -24.66 5.30
C SER A 10 -4.92 -25.31 4.65
N TYR A 11 -4.83 -26.60 4.43
CA TYR A 11 -5.94 -27.39 3.88
C TYR A 11 -6.12 -28.68 4.67
N PRO A 12 -7.35 -29.06 5.07
CA PRO A 12 -7.60 -30.28 5.80
C PRO A 12 -7.40 -31.51 4.89
N LEU A 13 -6.60 -32.46 5.34
CA LEU A 13 -6.47 -33.77 4.70
C LEU A 13 -7.59 -34.67 5.19
N GLN A 14 -8.51 -35.01 4.29
CA GLN A 14 -9.68 -35.81 4.62
C GLN A 14 -9.65 -37.16 3.91
N TYR A 15 -10.05 -38.21 4.64
CA TYR A 15 -10.29 -39.55 4.09
C TYR A 15 -11.63 -40.06 4.58
N ARG A 16 -12.53 -40.38 3.64
CA ARG A 16 -13.91 -40.89 3.92
C ARG A 16 -14.67 -40.02 4.93
N GLY A 17 -14.54 -38.68 4.80
CA GLY A 17 -15.21 -37.72 5.69
C GLY A 17 -14.54 -37.49 7.04
N THR A 18 -13.43 -38.18 7.35
CA THR A 18 -12.67 -37.99 8.58
C THR A 18 -11.43 -37.14 8.30
N VAL A 19 -11.21 -36.09 9.10
CA VAL A 19 -10.00 -35.25 9.01
C VAL A 19 -8.84 -36.02 9.62
N LEU A 20 -7.84 -36.36 8.82
CA LEU A 20 -6.65 -37.08 9.23
C LEU A 20 -5.50 -36.15 9.65
N GLY A 21 -5.53 -34.90 9.17
CA GLY A 21 -4.48 -33.92 9.43
C GLY A 21 -4.69 -32.65 8.63
N VAL A 22 -3.67 -31.80 8.64
CA VAL A 22 -3.65 -30.53 7.89
C VAL A 22 -2.35 -30.45 7.10
N ILE A 23 -2.47 -30.12 5.81
CA ILE A 23 -1.34 -29.74 4.98
C ILE A 23 -1.15 -28.24 5.12
N VAL A 24 0.09 -27.79 5.37
CA VAL A 24 0.44 -26.38 5.48
C VAL A 24 1.53 -26.05 4.46
N VAL A 25 1.27 -25.05 3.63
CA VAL A 25 2.24 -24.48 2.68
C VAL A 25 2.62 -23.10 3.17
N LYS A 26 3.91 -22.83 3.32
CA LYS A 26 4.44 -21.51 3.64
C LYS A 26 5.04 -20.88 2.40
N ILE A 27 4.63 -19.66 2.08
CA ILE A 27 5.24 -18.82 1.03
C ILE A 27 6.13 -17.78 1.73
N ASP A 28 7.39 -17.64 1.27
CA ASP A 28 8.27 -16.57 1.74
C ASP A 28 7.86 -15.26 1.07
N LEU A 29 7.51 -14.26 1.88
CA LEU A 29 7.02 -12.97 1.38
C LEU A 29 8.14 -12.10 0.81
N ASN A 30 9.38 -12.31 1.23
CA ASN A 30 10.50 -11.50 0.75
C ASN A 30 10.80 -11.77 -0.73
N ASP A 31 10.65 -13.01 -1.18
CA ASP A 31 10.88 -13.39 -2.58
C ASP A 31 9.88 -12.67 -3.50
N ILE A 32 8.61 -12.60 -3.09
CA ILE A 32 7.56 -11.89 -3.84
C ILE A 32 7.86 -10.39 -3.93
N GLU A 33 8.27 -9.76 -2.84
CA GLU A 33 8.55 -8.32 -2.79
C GLU A 33 9.75 -7.94 -3.67
N THR A 34 10.72 -8.82 -3.80
CA THR A 34 11.93 -8.59 -4.62
C THR A 34 11.61 -8.59 -6.12
N ASP A 35 10.67 -9.41 -6.56
CA ASP A 35 10.28 -9.53 -7.96
C ASP A 35 9.42 -8.36 -8.45
N TRP A 36 8.81 -7.61 -7.52
CA TRP A 36 7.94 -6.47 -7.84
C TRP A 36 8.71 -5.15 -7.82
N ASN A 37 9.56 -4.91 -8.81
CA ASN A 37 10.41 -3.73 -8.85
C ASN A 37 10.12 -2.84 -10.07
N ASP A 38 9.10 -1.98 -9.95
CA ASP A 38 8.79 -0.93 -10.93
C ASP A 38 8.90 0.44 -10.22
N PRO A 39 9.76 1.36 -10.70
CA PRO A 39 9.98 2.66 -10.06
C PRO A 39 8.77 3.61 -10.10
N LEU A 40 7.76 3.32 -10.92
CA LEU A 40 6.56 4.15 -11.07
C LEU A 40 5.32 3.52 -10.42
N THR A 41 5.43 2.30 -9.93
CA THR A 41 4.30 1.54 -9.43
C THR A 41 4.64 0.92 -8.08
N ASP A 42 3.91 1.33 -7.06
CA ASP A 42 3.98 0.68 -5.76
C ASP A 42 2.87 -0.37 -5.63
N ILE A 43 3.20 -1.54 -5.10
CA ILE A 43 2.26 -2.61 -4.84
C ILE A 43 2.19 -2.85 -3.34
N LEU A 44 0.98 -2.98 -2.82
CA LEU A 44 0.75 -3.37 -1.45
C LEU A 44 -0.38 -4.40 -1.36
N VAL A 45 -0.24 -5.31 -0.42
CA VAL A 45 -1.26 -6.30 -0.09
C VAL A 45 -1.64 -6.12 1.36
N THR A 46 -2.96 -5.97 1.59
CA THR A 46 -3.52 -5.87 2.94
C THR A 46 -4.35 -7.10 3.27
N ASP A 47 -4.39 -7.45 4.53
CA ASP A 47 -5.37 -8.42 5.04
C ASP A 47 -6.78 -7.82 5.13
N ASP A 48 -7.74 -8.59 5.65
CA ASP A 48 -9.12 -8.13 5.84
C ASP A 48 -9.24 -6.99 6.87
N ASP A 49 -8.26 -6.84 7.76
CA ASP A 49 -8.17 -5.75 8.72
C ASP A 49 -7.54 -4.48 8.11
N GLY A 50 -7.11 -4.52 6.84
CA GLY A 50 -6.48 -3.43 6.13
C GLY A 50 -5.00 -3.22 6.49
N VAL A 51 -4.37 -4.15 7.19
CA VAL A 51 -2.94 -4.08 7.54
C VAL A 51 -2.09 -4.53 6.36
N VAL A 52 -1.15 -3.69 5.95
CA VAL A 52 -0.20 -3.99 4.87
C VAL A 52 0.82 -5.02 5.35
N PHE A 53 0.81 -6.20 4.77
CA PHE A 53 1.76 -7.27 5.13
C PHE A 53 2.76 -7.59 4.00
N ILE A 54 2.48 -7.20 2.75
CA ILE A 54 3.41 -7.20 1.62
C ILE A 54 3.43 -5.79 1.04
N SER A 55 4.61 -5.26 0.71
CA SER A 55 4.75 -4.01 -0.03
C SER A 55 6.09 -3.93 -0.74
N THR A 56 6.11 -3.32 -1.93
CA THR A 56 7.33 -2.90 -2.61
C THR A 56 8.07 -1.83 -1.80
N ARG A 57 7.32 -1.07 -0.99
CA ARG A 57 7.89 -0.08 -0.06
C ARG A 57 7.99 -0.64 1.35
N SER A 58 9.21 -0.76 1.86
CA SER A 58 9.46 -1.31 3.20
C SER A 58 8.85 -0.48 4.33
N ASP A 59 8.78 0.85 4.16
CA ASP A 59 8.22 1.81 5.12
C ASP A 59 6.68 1.76 5.22
N TRP A 60 6.01 1.09 4.28
CA TRP A 60 4.56 0.90 4.29
C TRP A 60 4.12 -0.38 4.99
N LYS A 61 5.04 -1.31 5.25
CA LYS A 61 4.73 -2.56 5.95
C LYS A 61 4.27 -2.31 7.37
N PHE A 62 3.30 -3.10 7.80
CA PHE A 62 2.63 -2.99 9.11
C PHE A 62 1.91 -1.64 9.32
N ARG A 63 1.57 -0.96 8.23
CA ARG A 63 0.71 0.22 8.26
C ARG A 63 -0.67 -0.10 7.69
N THR A 64 -1.62 0.78 7.90
CA THR A 64 -2.97 0.68 7.36
C THR A 64 -3.28 1.85 6.44
N LEU A 65 -4.08 1.65 5.40
CA LEU A 65 -4.54 2.73 4.53
C LEU A 65 -5.52 3.68 5.24
N GLU A 66 -6.28 3.13 6.18
CA GLU A 66 -7.25 3.86 7.00
C GLU A 66 -6.91 3.68 8.48
N PRO A 67 -7.19 4.66 9.32
CA PRO A 67 -6.98 4.51 10.76
C PRO A 67 -7.84 3.36 11.30
N LEU A 68 -7.24 2.47 12.09
CA LEU A 68 -7.96 1.41 12.81
C LEU A 68 -8.73 2.01 13.98
N VAL A 69 -9.96 1.53 14.18
CA VAL A 69 -10.69 1.81 15.42
C VAL A 69 -10.03 1.05 16.59
N GLN A 70 -10.22 1.56 17.81
CA GLN A 70 -9.54 1.03 18.99
C GLN A 70 -9.83 -0.46 19.24
N GLU A 71 -11.03 -0.91 18.97
CA GLU A 71 -11.44 -2.31 19.11
C GLU A 71 -10.67 -3.24 18.17
N ASP A 72 -10.56 -2.87 16.88
CA ASP A 72 -9.82 -3.64 15.89
C ASP A 72 -8.33 -3.69 16.23
N LEU A 73 -7.77 -2.54 16.64
CA LEU A 73 -6.38 -2.48 17.08
C LEU A 73 -6.11 -3.45 18.24
N GLN A 74 -6.96 -3.45 19.28
CA GLN A 74 -6.82 -4.37 20.41
C GLN A 74 -6.94 -5.84 19.99
N ARG A 75 -7.90 -6.17 19.13
CA ARG A 75 -8.10 -7.51 18.59
C ARG A 75 -6.87 -8.00 17.81
N ILE A 76 -6.31 -7.15 16.94
CA ILE A 76 -5.13 -7.49 16.13
C ILE A 76 -3.91 -7.68 17.01
N VAL A 77 -3.65 -6.77 17.96
CA VAL A 77 -2.52 -6.84 18.88
C VAL A 77 -2.62 -8.10 19.75
N SER A 78 -3.81 -8.41 20.29
CA SER A 78 -4.00 -9.62 21.12
C SER A 78 -3.81 -10.92 20.36
N SER A 79 -4.03 -10.91 19.03
CA SER A 79 -3.80 -12.09 18.19
C SER A 79 -2.32 -12.39 17.93
N LEU A 80 -1.41 -11.46 18.26
CA LEU A 80 0.03 -11.53 17.98
C LEU A 80 0.38 -11.80 16.51
N ARG A 81 -0.57 -11.54 15.58
CA ARG A 81 -0.39 -11.81 14.14
C ARG A 81 0.80 -11.05 13.55
N TYR A 82 1.03 -9.84 14.02
CA TYR A 82 2.13 -8.98 13.57
C TYR A 82 3.22 -8.81 14.64
N GLY A 83 3.22 -9.65 15.68
CA GLY A 83 4.16 -9.58 16.80
C GLY A 83 4.07 -8.24 17.53
N ASP A 84 5.22 -7.64 17.83
CA ASP A 84 5.33 -6.36 18.55
C ASP A 84 5.34 -5.14 17.62
N GLN A 85 4.90 -5.30 16.36
CA GLN A 85 4.90 -4.18 15.41
C GLN A 85 3.84 -3.14 15.76
N ALA A 86 4.26 -1.88 15.81
CA ALA A 86 3.33 -0.76 15.99
C ALA A 86 2.54 -0.52 14.71
N LEU A 87 1.24 -0.82 14.73
CA LEU A 87 0.35 -0.56 13.61
C LEU A 87 0.00 0.94 13.57
N ARG A 88 0.40 1.61 12.51
CA ARG A 88 0.10 3.03 12.26
C ARG A 88 -0.55 3.19 10.90
N SER A 89 -1.40 4.20 10.72
CA SER A 89 -1.94 4.52 9.41
C SER A 89 -0.88 5.14 8.50
N LEU A 90 -0.98 4.89 7.20
CA LEU A 90 -0.28 5.67 6.19
C LEU A 90 -0.79 7.12 6.23
N PRO A 91 0.03 8.11 5.92
CA PRO A 91 -0.37 9.52 5.93
C PRO A 91 -1.19 9.85 4.67
N VAL A 92 -2.34 9.20 4.52
CA VAL A 92 -3.33 9.47 3.48
C VAL A 92 -4.05 10.77 3.84
N VAL A 93 -3.87 11.80 3.01
CA VAL A 93 -4.53 13.10 3.17
C VAL A 93 -5.89 13.10 2.49
N GLU A 94 -5.97 12.46 1.35
CA GLU A 94 -7.17 12.45 0.53
C GLU A 94 -7.30 11.15 -0.24
N ARG A 95 -8.53 10.66 -0.35
CA ARG A 95 -8.91 9.52 -1.21
C ARG A 95 -10.21 9.85 -1.93
N LYS A 96 -10.15 9.97 -3.24
CA LYS A 96 -11.30 10.29 -4.09
C LYS A 96 -11.59 9.17 -5.09
N PRO A 97 -12.85 8.83 -5.35
CA PRO A 97 -13.20 7.92 -6.44
C PRO A 97 -12.85 8.56 -7.80
N PHE A 98 -12.31 7.75 -8.70
CA PHE A 98 -11.97 8.13 -10.06
C PHE A 98 -12.30 6.99 -11.03
N GLY A 99 -13.53 6.94 -11.51
CA GLY A 99 -14.05 5.81 -12.29
C GLY A 99 -14.06 4.52 -11.46
N SER A 100 -13.40 3.48 -11.96
CA SER A 100 -13.20 2.20 -11.25
C SER A 100 -11.97 2.19 -10.32
N HIS A 101 -11.29 3.32 -10.18
CA HIS A 101 -10.06 3.52 -9.43
C HIS A 101 -10.27 4.53 -8.29
N HIS A 102 -9.22 4.79 -7.52
CA HIS A 102 -9.19 5.88 -6.55
C HIS A 102 -7.96 6.75 -6.79
N LEU A 103 -8.16 8.06 -6.66
CA LEU A 103 -7.05 9.00 -6.56
C LEU A 103 -6.69 9.13 -5.07
N ILE A 104 -5.44 8.80 -4.73
CA ILE A 104 -4.93 8.87 -3.36
C ILE A 104 -3.82 9.91 -3.30
N THR A 105 -3.87 10.76 -2.28
CA THR A 105 -2.80 11.70 -1.96
C THR A 105 -2.16 11.26 -0.64
N LEU A 106 -0.86 10.98 -0.68
CA LEU A 106 -0.04 10.63 0.47
C LEU A 106 0.95 11.76 0.74
N LEU A 107 1.23 12.02 2.02
CA LEU A 107 2.38 12.84 2.40
C LEU A 107 3.60 11.94 2.47
N GLU A 108 4.56 12.13 1.57
CA GLU A 108 5.85 11.45 1.63
C GLU A 108 6.82 12.23 2.52
N GLY A 109 7.29 11.58 3.56
CA GLY A 109 8.27 12.08 4.50
C GLY A 109 8.17 11.32 5.81
N GLU A 110 9.30 11.04 6.42
CA GLU A 110 9.35 10.47 7.76
C GLU A 110 8.84 11.52 8.75
N ARG A 111 7.73 11.26 9.41
CA ARG A 111 7.29 12.07 10.56
C ARG A 111 8.28 11.80 11.69
N ILE A 112 9.33 12.59 11.73
CA ILE A 112 10.14 12.73 12.93
C ILE A 112 9.37 13.68 13.84
N ASP A 113 8.82 13.14 14.92
CA ASP A 113 8.13 13.86 15.99
C ASP A 113 7.21 15.02 15.57
N ASN A 114 6.02 15.06 16.08
CA ASN A 114 4.92 16.06 16.05
C ASN A 114 5.22 17.51 15.62
N THR A 115 6.34 17.78 15.01
CA THR A 115 6.73 19.07 14.47
C THR A 115 6.34 19.21 13.01
N ALA A 116 5.98 20.42 12.64
CA ALA A 116 5.40 20.86 11.38
C ALA A 116 5.92 20.13 10.13
N LEU A 117 4.98 19.84 9.22
CA LEU A 117 5.19 19.25 7.89
C LEU A 117 5.91 20.23 6.92
N ASP A 118 6.96 20.91 7.39
CA ASP A 118 7.76 21.79 6.53
C ASP A 118 8.59 20.92 5.56
N GLY A 119 8.25 20.98 4.29
CA GLY A 119 8.98 20.34 3.20
C GLY A 119 8.49 18.97 2.76
N VAL A 120 7.36 18.47 3.29
CA VAL A 120 6.74 17.22 2.82
C VAL A 120 5.82 17.52 1.63
N GLU A 121 6.24 17.13 0.44
CA GLU A 121 5.40 17.28 -0.75
C GLU A 121 4.34 16.17 -0.81
N PRO A 122 3.06 16.54 -1.07
CA PRO A 122 2.01 15.56 -1.28
C PRO A 122 2.26 14.81 -2.59
N GLN A 123 2.27 13.49 -2.53
CA GLN A 123 2.39 12.65 -3.71
C GLN A 123 1.04 12.03 -4.07
N ARG A 124 0.67 12.15 -5.35
CA ARG A 124 -0.58 11.61 -5.86
C ARG A 124 -0.37 10.29 -6.58
N TYR A 125 -1.27 9.36 -6.31
CA TYR A 125 -1.29 8.02 -6.90
C TYR A 125 -2.67 7.71 -7.46
N LEU A 126 -2.69 6.99 -8.57
CA LEU A 126 -3.88 6.30 -9.04
C LEU A 126 -3.87 4.89 -8.46
N GLN A 127 -4.84 4.58 -7.59
CA GLN A 127 -4.98 3.27 -6.96
C GLN A 127 -5.96 2.40 -7.74
N GLN A 128 -5.54 1.21 -8.08
CA GLN A 128 -6.41 0.10 -8.44
C GLN A 128 -6.44 -0.89 -7.28
N LEU A 129 -7.64 -1.18 -6.77
CA LEU A 129 -7.85 -2.15 -5.69
C LEU A 129 -8.53 -3.40 -6.25
N ARG A 130 -8.01 -4.57 -5.89
CA ARG A 130 -8.63 -5.86 -6.18
C ARG A 130 -8.68 -6.72 -4.93
N ARG A 131 -9.87 -7.17 -4.58
CA ARG A 131 -10.07 -8.14 -3.51
C ARG A 131 -9.85 -9.57 -4.03
N VAL A 132 -9.21 -10.40 -3.20
CA VAL A 132 -9.00 -11.84 -3.43
C VAL A 132 -9.66 -12.59 -2.26
N PRO A 133 -10.99 -12.83 -2.32
CA PRO A 133 -11.76 -13.34 -1.18
C PRO A 133 -11.28 -14.72 -0.72
N GLU A 134 -10.88 -15.58 -1.66
CA GLU A 134 -10.42 -16.94 -1.38
C GLU A 134 -9.15 -16.97 -0.53
N ALA A 135 -8.36 -15.90 -0.60
CA ALA A 135 -7.11 -15.77 0.15
C ALA A 135 -7.21 -14.82 1.34
N GLY A 136 -8.35 -14.11 1.51
CA GLY A 136 -8.56 -13.17 2.61
C GLY A 136 -7.64 -11.96 2.55
N PHE A 137 -7.35 -11.44 1.35
CA PHE A 137 -6.53 -10.23 1.22
C PHE A 137 -6.98 -9.34 0.05
N ASN A 138 -6.49 -8.11 0.08
CA ASN A 138 -6.71 -7.13 -0.97
C ASN A 138 -5.37 -6.71 -1.56
N VAL A 139 -5.29 -6.64 -2.90
CA VAL A 139 -4.13 -6.15 -3.63
C VAL A 139 -4.42 -4.73 -4.11
N SER A 140 -3.54 -3.80 -3.78
CA SER A 140 -3.58 -2.43 -4.28
C SER A 140 -2.34 -2.15 -5.12
N ILE A 141 -2.56 -1.62 -6.30
CA ILE A 141 -1.53 -1.11 -7.20
C ILE A 141 -1.67 0.41 -7.20
N LEU A 142 -0.59 1.11 -6.88
CA LEU A 142 -0.52 2.56 -6.82
C LEU A 142 0.44 3.07 -7.88
N ALA A 143 -0.10 3.61 -8.97
CA ALA A 143 0.70 4.24 -10.02
C ALA A 143 0.96 5.71 -9.67
N SER A 144 2.24 6.10 -9.61
CA SER A 144 2.64 7.47 -9.32
C SER A 144 2.24 8.43 -10.43
N LEU A 145 1.61 9.55 -10.09
CA LEU A 145 1.24 10.61 -11.02
C LEU A 145 2.34 11.65 -11.23
N LYS A 146 3.46 11.58 -10.49
CA LYS A 146 4.60 12.50 -10.66
C LYS A 146 5.05 12.71 -12.11
N PRO A 147 5.22 11.66 -12.95
CA PRO A 147 5.65 11.85 -14.34
C PRO A 147 4.64 12.61 -15.18
N VAL A 148 3.35 12.37 -14.94
CA VAL A 148 2.25 13.05 -15.65
C VAL A 148 2.21 14.53 -15.27
N GLU A 149 2.28 14.82 -13.98
CA GLU A 149 2.28 16.18 -13.44
C GLU A 149 3.46 17.00 -13.97
N LYS A 150 4.66 16.42 -13.95
CA LYS A 150 5.86 17.07 -14.50
C LYS A 150 5.71 17.38 -16.00
N ARG A 151 5.13 16.45 -16.77
CA ARG A 151 4.91 16.66 -18.22
C ARG A 151 3.87 17.75 -18.47
N VAL A 152 2.77 17.77 -17.72
CA VAL A 152 1.74 18.82 -17.82
C VAL A 152 2.32 20.18 -17.48
N LEU A 153 3.08 20.30 -16.40
CA LEU A 153 3.73 21.55 -16.01
C LEU A 153 4.71 22.06 -17.06
N ASN A 154 5.56 21.19 -17.61
CA ASN A 154 6.48 21.55 -18.67
C ASN A 154 5.76 22.05 -19.93
N ASN A 155 4.66 21.39 -20.33
CA ASN A 155 3.88 21.81 -21.48
C ASN A 155 3.18 23.17 -21.25
N LEU A 156 2.66 23.40 -20.04
CA LEU A 156 2.07 24.70 -19.67
C LEU A 156 3.10 25.82 -19.70
N MET A 157 4.30 25.60 -19.19
CA MET A 157 5.39 26.59 -19.24
C MET A 157 5.78 26.90 -20.70
N LEU A 158 5.87 25.88 -21.55
CA LEU A 158 6.22 26.05 -22.96
C LEU A 158 5.15 26.87 -23.71
N VAL A 159 3.88 26.57 -23.50
CA VAL A 159 2.75 27.32 -24.07
C VAL A 159 2.77 28.76 -23.54
N GLY A 160 2.93 28.95 -22.24
CA GLY A 160 3.04 30.28 -21.62
C GLY A 160 4.19 31.10 -22.18
N PHE A 161 5.34 30.48 -22.43
CA PHE A 161 6.49 31.14 -23.05
C PHE A 161 6.21 31.58 -24.50
N ILE A 162 5.58 30.71 -25.30
CA ILE A 162 5.21 31.00 -26.67
C ILE A 162 4.22 32.19 -26.72
N TYR A 163 3.17 32.16 -25.92
CA TYR A 163 2.18 33.28 -25.88
C TYR A 163 2.79 34.57 -25.34
N GLY A 164 3.61 34.49 -24.28
CA GLY A 164 4.28 35.65 -23.71
C GLY A 164 5.26 36.33 -24.68
N SER A 165 5.96 35.55 -25.52
CA SER A 165 6.84 36.12 -26.56
C SER A 165 6.11 36.74 -27.72
N THR A 166 4.90 36.30 -28.07
CA THR A 166 4.09 36.89 -29.14
C THR A 166 3.40 38.20 -28.73
N VAL A 167 3.20 38.45 -27.44
CA VAL A 167 2.59 39.71 -26.95
C VAL A 167 3.62 40.83 -26.78
N LEU A 168 4.90 40.50 -26.72
CA LEU A 168 6.03 41.45 -26.59
C LEU A 168 6.61 41.94 -27.91
N LEU A 169 6.12 41.44 -29.06
CA LEU A 169 6.44 41.89 -30.41
C LEU A 169 5.34 42.77 -30.97
#